data_a79c2bd5b33deeb7f07926bd256ee499
#
_entry.id   a79c2bd5b33deeb7f07926bd256ee499
#
_cell.length_a   1.000
_cell.length_b   1.000
_cell.length_c   1.000
_cell.angle_alpha   90.00
_cell.angle_beta   90.00
_cell.angle_gamma   90.00
#
_symmetry.space_group_name_H-M   'P 1'
#
loop_
_entity.id
_entity.type
_entity.pdbx_description
1 polymer ?
#
loop_
_entity_poly.entity_id
_entity_poly.type
_entity_poly.pdbx_seq_one_letter_code
_entity_poly.pdbx_strand_id
1 'polypeptide(L)'
;GFTAATGITVTLRNGDDSELGNQLVQEGKVSPADVFLTENSPAMDLVDAAGLFAPVAATTLAQVPTAYLPSSRKWVGWAARSTVFAYDPRKVTASTVPASILDLAQPEWKGRVGIAPGGADFQAIVSAVLSLEGKDKTQSWLAGLKTNAKVYQGNTAIMKAINAGQIDSGVIYHYYWAKDRAESGADSKNVELHYFGHADPGAFLSVSGAGVLASSKHGDAAQKFVAYLTSKPGQEILARSKALEYAIASGVAPNAALKPIAELQAPPVDPGSLNGPTVVSMMQDAGLI
;
A
#
# COMPACT_ATOMS: atom_id res chain seq x y z
N GLY A 1 -17.41 -5.09 14.92
CA GLY A 1 -16.62 -5.00 16.15
C GLY A 1 -16.81 -3.68 16.87
N PHE A 2 -16.42 -2.56 16.23
CA PHE A 2 -16.46 -1.22 16.83
C PHE A 2 -17.85 -0.81 17.33
N THR A 3 -18.88 -0.90 16.49
CA THR A 3 -20.25 -0.56 16.88
C THR A 3 -20.77 -1.42 18.03
N ALA A 4 -20.45 -2.72 18.02
CA ALA A 4 -20.82 -3.61 19.11
C ALA A 4 -20.13 -3.23 20.45
N ALA A 5 -18.90 -2.74 20.40
CA ALA A 5 -18.12 -2.35 21.57
C ALA A 5 -18.48 -0.96 22.12
N THR A 6 -18.98 -0.05 21.28
CA THR A 6 -19.11 1.39 21.61
C THR A 6 -20.50 1.95 21.48
N GLY A 7 -21.41 1.27 20.74
CA GLY A 7 -22.72 1.79 20.34
C GLY A 7 -22.68 2.84 19.22
N ILE A 8 -21.46 3.20 18.75
CA ILE A 8 -21.27 4.23 17.72
C ILE A 8 -21.41 3.59 16.34
N THR A 9 -22.29 4.11 15.51
CA THR A 9 -22.46 3.69 14.11
C THR A 9 -21.43 4.36 13.22
N VAL A 10 -20.84 3.60 12.29
CA VAL A 10 -19.92 4.10 11.26
C VAL A 10 -20.62 4.01 9.91
N THR A 11 -20.66 5.13 9.19
CA THR A 11 -21.12 5.19 7.81
C THR A 11 -19.91 5.31 6.90
N LEU A 12 -19.80 4.40 5.92
CA LEU A 12 -18.66 4.35 4.99
C LEU A 12 -19.02 5.04 3.68
N ARG A 13 -18.10 5.83 3.16
CA ARG A 13 -18.05 6.27 1.78
C ARG A 13 -16.79 5.67 1.16
N ASN A 14 -16.96 4.80 0.17
CA ASN A 14 -15.87 4.15 -0.54
C ASN A 14 -15.50 4.95 -1.80
N GLY A 15 -14.24 4.92 -2.16
CA GLY A 15 -13.67 5.54 -3.36
C GLY A 15 -12.18 5.22 -3.47
N ASP A 16 -11.54 5.72 -4.52
CA ASP A 16 -10.10 5.66 -4.69
C ASP A 16 -9.40 6.58 -3.68
N ASP A 17 -8.25 6.15 -3.15
CA ASP A 17 -7.48 6.92 -2.14
C ASP A 17 -7.16 8.34 -2.62
N SER A 18 -6.68 8.47 -3.87
CA SER A 18 -6.28 9.76 -4.43
C SER A 18 -7.49 10.65 -4.72
N GLU A 19 -8.60 10.07 -5.21
CA GLU A 19 -9.85 10.79 -5.46
C GLU A 19 -10.41 11.37 -4.15
N LEU A 20 -10.54 10.52 -3.12
CA LEU A 20 -11.07 10.96 -1.82
C LEU A 20 -10.13 11.94 -1.12
N GLY A 21 -8.81 11.75 -1.20
CA GLY A 21 -7.83 12.69 -0.68
C GLY A 21 -7.92 14.06 -1.32
N ASN A 22 -7.98 14.14 -2.66
CA ASN A 22 -8.15 15.39 -3.39
C ASN A 22 -9.49 16.06 -3.06
N GLN A 23 -10.57 15.28 -2.92
CA GLN A 23 -11.86 15.82 -2.52
C GLN A 23 -11.79 16.45 -1.14
N LEU A 24 -11.16 15.81 -0.15
CA LEU A 24 -10.97 16.38 1.19
C LEU A 24 -10.18 17.67 1.16
N VAL A 25 -9.13 17.76 0.32
CA VAL A 25 -8.38 19.02 0.14
C VAL A 25 -9.26 20.13 -0.45
N GLN A 26 -10.11 19.79 -1.42
CA GLN A 26 -11.07 20.76 -2.00
C GLN A 26 -12.15 21.21 -1.01
N GLU A 27 -12.70 20.28 -0.24
CA GLU A 27 -13.69 20.56 0.80
C GLU A 27 -13.08 21.36 1.97
N GLY A 28 -11.82 21.10 2.29
CA GLY A 28 -11.08 21.77 3.34
C GLY A 28 -11.78 21.67 4.69
N LYS A 29 -11.95 22.83 5.37
CA LYS A 29 -12.55 22.91 6.72
C LYS A 29 -14.06 22.68 6.75
N VAL A 30 -14.73 22.56 5.61
CA VAL A 30 -16.18 22.32 5.55
C VAL A 30 -16.51 20.87 5.18
N SER A 31 -15.53 20.01 5.08
CA SER A 31 -15.75 18.58 4.83
C SER A 31 -16.69 17.99 5.88
N PRO A 32 -17.69 17.20 5.49
CA PRO A 32 -18.59 16.52 6.40
C PRO A 32 -18.00 15.22 6.97
N ALA A 33 -16.83 14.79 6.49
CA ALA A 33 -16.20 13.55 6.92
C ALA A 33 -15.58 13.71 8.32
N ASP A 34 -15.61 12.63 9.10
CA ASP A 34 -15.01 12.57 10.43
C ASP A 34 -13.63 11.91 10.42
N VAL A 35 -13.45 10.87 9.61
CA VAL A 35 -12.23 10.10 9.51
C VAL A 35 -11.90 9.84 8.05
N PHE A 36 -10.62 9.94 7.70
CA PHE A 36 -10.09 9.50 6.43
C PHE A 36 -9.30 8.20 6.62
N LEU A 37 -9.66 7.19 5.85
CA LEU A 37 -8.98 5.91 5.80
C LEU A 37 -8.44 5.70 4.38
N THR A 38 -7.23 5.18 4.27
CA THR A 38 -6.63 4.84 2.98
C THR A 38 -6.08 3.42 2.98
N GLU A 39 -5.93 2.88 1.79
CA GLU A 39 -5.12 1.68 1.57
C GLU A 39 -3.63 2.03 1.50
N ASN A 40 -3.27 3.20 0.95
CA ASN A 40 -1.89 3.63 0.74
C ASN A 40 -1.64 5.03 1.33
N SER A 41 -0.42 5.26 1.82
CA SER A 41 -0.07 6.50 2.54
C SER A 41 -0.01 7.78 1.69
N PRO A 42 0.28 7.80 0.37
CA PRO A 42 0.41 9.06 -0.38
C PRO A 42 -0.79 10.01 -0.28
N ALA A 43 -2.02 9.46 -0.20
CA ALA A 43 -3.21 10.29 -0.01
C ALA A 43 -3.33 10.83 1.42
N MET A 44 -2.82 10.11 2.43
CA MET A 44 -2.73 10.63 3.80
C MET A 44 -1.80 11.83 3.86
N ASP A 45 -0.65 11.75 3.19
CA ASP A 45 0.33 12.84 3.16
C ASP A 45 -0.21 14.09 2.47
N LEU A 46 -0.98 13.92 1.40
CA LEU A 46 -1.68 15.02 0.73
C LEU A 46 -2.61 15.77 1.70
N VAL A 47 -3.43 15.04 2.46
CA VAL A 47 -4.39 15.62 3.41
C VAL A 47 -3.67 16.21 4.63
N ASP A 48 -2.58 15.58 5.10
CA ASP A 48 -1.74 16.09 6.19
C ASP A 48 -1.01 17.38 5.80
N ALA A 49 -0.44 17.43 4.62
CA ALA A 49 0.22 18.64 4.08
C ALA A 49 -0.76 19.82 3.93
N ALA A 50 -2.03 19.55 3.64
CA ALA A 50 -3.10 20.54 3.64
C ALA A 50 -3.54 20.98 5.06
N GLY A 51 -3.00 20.39 6.12
CA GLY A 51 -3.30 20.73 7.50
C GLY A 51 -4.72 20.34 7.95
N LEU A 52 -5.30 19.31 7.35
CA LEU A 52 -6.69 18.93 7.58
C LEU A 52 -6.88 17.88 8.67
N PHE A 53 -5.81 17.26 9.18
CA PHE A 53 -5.93 16.32 10.30
C PHE A 53 -5.84 16.99 11.66
N ALA A 54 -6.67 16.52 12.58
CA ALA A 54 -6.51 16.74 14.00
C ALA A 54 -5.38 15.83 14.56
N PRO A 55 -4.69 16.21 15.65
CA PRO A 55 -3.73 15.34 16.30
C PRO A 55 -4.35 14.01 16.71
N VAL A 56 -3.65 12.90 16.49
CA VAL A 56 -4.03 11.59 17.03
C VAL A 56 -3.61 11.50 18.49
N ALA A 57 -4.47 10.91 19.35
CA ALA A 57 -4.17 10.72 20.76
C ALA A 57 -2.88 9.90 20.97
N ALA A 58 -2.03 10.33 21.90
CA ALA A 58 -0.76 9.65 22.17
C ALA A 58 -0.92 8.18 22.55
N THR A 59 -2.01 7.83 23.24
CA THR A 59 -2.37 6.45 23.58
C THR A 59 -2.67 5.60 22.36
N THR A 60 -3.26 6.18 21.31
CA THR A 60 -3.51 5.51 20.01
C THR A 60 -2.21 5.30 19.26
N LEU A 61 -1.36 6.32 19.17
CA LEU A 61 -0.03 6.22 18.54
C LEU A 61 0.84 5.15 19.20
N ALA A 62 0.74 5.00 20.52
CA ALA A 62 1.51 4.00 21.28
C ALA A 62 1.10 2.54 21.00
N GLN A 63 -0.04 2.30 20.36
CA GLN A 63 -0.50 0.95 19.99
C GLN A 63 0.29 0.37 18.81
N VAL A 64 0.95 1.21 18.01
CA VAL A 64 1.58 0.84 16.73
C VAL A 64 3.08 1.12 16.80
N PRO A 65 3.93 0.22 16.29
CA PRO A 65 5.37 0.46 16.19
C PRO A 65 5.68 1.75 15.43
N THR A 66 6.70 2.47 15.86
CA THR A 66 7.10 3.77 15.29
C THR A 66 7.34 3.73 13.78
N ALA A 67 7.81 2.60 13.25
CA ALA A 67 8.05 2.41 11.82
C ALA A 67 6.77 2.57 10.94
N TYR A 68 5.58 2.46 11.52
CA TYR A 68 4.30 2.60 10.82
C TYR A 68 3.57 3.91 11.16
N LEU A 69 4.27 4.84 11.78
CA LEU A 69 3.74 6.15 12.13
C LEU A 69 4.40 7.21 11.25
N PRO A 70 3.62 8.19 10.71
CA PRO A 70 4.22 9.33 10.04
C PRO A 70 5.01 10.19 11.03
N SER A 71 6.04 10.87 10.56
CA SER A 71 6.81 11.81 11.39
C SER A 71 5.93 12.93 11.96
N SER A 72 4.87 13.33 11.26
CA SER A 72 3.89 14.34 11.71
C SER A 72 3.05 13.92 12.91
N ARG A 73 2.86 12.61 13.14
CA ARG A 73 1.98 12.05 14.18
C ARG A 73 0.51 12.50 14.10
N LYS A 74 0.06 12.98 12.94
CA LYS A 74 -1.32 13.44 12.73
C LYS A 74 -2.25 12.36 12.18
N TRP A 75 -1.69 11.23 11.78
CA TRP A 75 -2.42 10.03 11.42
C TRP A 75 -1.65 8.81 11.90
N VAL A 76 -2.23 7.64 11.83
CA VAL A 76 -1.66 6.38 12.32
C VAL A 76 -1.79 5.29 11.26
N GLY A 77 -0.75 4.45 11.12
CA GLY A 77 -0.86 3.22 10.34
C GLY A 77 -1.77 2.21 11.04
N TRP A 78 -2.57 1.45 10.28
CA TRP A 78 -3.44 0.43 10.85
C TRP A 78 -3.38 -0.93 10.15
N ALA A 79 -2.87 -0.97 8.93
CA ALA A 79 -2.62 -2.21 8.18
C ALA A 79 -1.39 -2.01 7.29
N ALA A 80 -0.81 -3.09 6.79
CA ALA A 80 0.27 -3.00 5.82
C ALA A 80 0.18 -4.10 4.77
N ARG A 81 0.81 -3.86 3.61
CA ARG A 81 0.91 -4.79 2.50
C ARG A 81 2.30 -4.76 1.88
N SER A 82 2.83 -5.93 1.53
CA SER A 82 4.15 -6.06 0.92
C SER A 82 4.06 -5.98 -0.59
N THR A 83 4.90 -5.17 -1.20
CA THR A 83 5.22 -5.27 -2.62
C THR A 83 5.86 -6.61 -2.88
N VAL A 84 5.53 -7.22 -4.01
CA VAL A 84 6.10 -8.49 -4.46
C VAL A 84 6.28 -8.50 -5.98
N PHE A 85 7.23 -9.30 -6.44
CA PHE A 85 7.33 -9.68 -7.83
C PHE A 85 6.57 -11.00 -8.01
N ALA A 86 5.42 -10.94 -8.70
CA ALA A 86 4.63 -12.11 -9.06
C ALA A 86 5.14 -12.65 -10.41
N TYR A 87 5.26 -13.98 -10.55
CA TYR A 87 5.83 -14.56 -11.76
C TYR A 87 5.27 -15.95 -12.07
N ASP A 88 5.36 -16.34 -13.34
CA ASP A 88 5.09 -17.70 -13.80
C ASP A 88 6.37 -18.55 -13.62
N PRO A 89 6.37 -19.56 -12.71
CA PRO A 89 7.57 -20.35 -12.42
C PRO A 89 8.04 -21.22 -13.61
N ARG A 90 7.23 -21.34 -14.65
CA ARG A 90 7.62 -22.04 -15.88
C ARG A 90 8.49 -21.16 -16.80
N LYS A 91 8.48 -19.82 -16.60
CA LYS A 91 9.17 -18.84 -17.43
C LYS A 91 10.25 -18.05 -16.69
N VAL A 92 10.07 -17.84 -15.39
CA VAL A 92 11.04 -17.20 -14.50
C VAL A 92 11.37 -18.19 -13.39
N THR A 93 12.64 -18.45 -13.18
CA THR A 93 13.12 -19.40 -12.16
C THR A 93 13.72 -18.67 -10.97
N ALA A 94 13.93 -19.37 -9.86
CA ALA A 94 14.59 -18.81 -8.66
C ALA A 94 15.97 -18.19 -8.93
N SER A 95 16.66 -18.62 -10.00
CA SER A 95 17.97 -18.07 -10.41
C SER A 95 17.85 -16.86 -11.35
N THR A 96 16.66 -16.56 -11.85
CA THR A 96 16.41 -15.46 -12.81
C THR A 96 15.40 -14.43 -12.31
N VAL A 97 14.87 -14.58 -11.08
CA VAL A 97 14.11 -13.50 -10.44
C VAL A 97 15.01 -12.26 -10.25
N PRO A 98 14.48 -11.05 -10.37
CA PRO A 98 15.28 -9.84 -10.19
C PRO A 98 15.75 -9.72 -8.74
N ALA A 99 16.99 -9.32 -8.54
CA ALA A 99 17.53 -9.05 -7.21
C ALA A 99 16.97 -7.75 -6.61
N SER A 100 16.65 -6.79 -7.48
CA SER A 100 16.06 -5.49 -7.14
C SER A 100 14.88 -5.17 -8.04
N ILE A 101 13.91 -4.44 -7.52
CA ILE A 101 12.82 -3.88 -8.35
C ILE A 101 13.37 -2.96 -9.46
N LEU A 102 14.54 -2.37 -9.24
CA LEU A 102 15.20 -1.51 -10.22
C LEU A 102 15.70 -2.28 -11.45
N ASP A 103 15.98 -3.57 -11.31
CA ASP A 103 16.41 -4.44 -12.42
C ASP A 103 15.33 -4.56 -13.51
N LEU A 104 14.06 -4.33 -13.17
CA LEU A 104 12.95 -4.38 -14.13
C LEU A 104 13.05 -3.31 -15.25
N ALA A 105 13.89 -2.31 -15.06
CA ALA A 105 14.25 -1.35 -16.09
C ALA A 105 15.29 -1.88 -17.11
N GLN A 106 15.93 -3.03 -16.84
CA GLN A 106 16.95 -3.58 -17.71
C GLN A 106 16.35 -4.29 -18.94
N PRO A 107 17.07 -4.36 -20.07
CA PRO A 107 16.54 -4.87 -21.34
C PRO A 107 15.99 -6.30 -21.31
N GLU A 108 16.48 -7.16 -20.42
CA GLU A 108 16.04 -8.55 -20.26
C GLU A 108 14.58 -8.68 -19.82
N TRP A 109 14.00 -7.62 -19.25
CA TRP A 109 12.61 -7.56 -18.82
C TRP A 109 11.64 -7.02 -19.88
N LYS A 110 12.15 -6.68 -21.07
CA LYS A 110 11.32 -6.12 -22.15
C LYS A 110 10.19 -7.07 -22.56
N GLY A 111 8.95 -6.60 -22.39
CA GLY A 111 7.73 -7.35 -22.71
C GLY A 111 7.39 -8.45 -21.72
N ARG A 112 8.13 -8.57 -20.60
CA ARG A 112 8.02 -9.67 -19.62
C ARG A 112 7.40 -9.25 -18.30
N VAL A 113 7.30 -7.96 -18.00
CA VAL A 113 6.81 -7.44 -16.71
C VAL A 113 5.53 -6.63 -16.89
N GLY A 114 4.53 -6.87 -16.01
CA GLY A 114 3.28 -6.11 -15.92
C GLY A 114 3.32 -5.09 -14.79
N ILE A 115 2.78 -3.90 -15.03
CA ILE A 115 2.57 -2.85 -14.03
C ILE A 115 1.19 -2.22 -14.18
N ALA A 116 0.67 -1.59 -13.12
CA ALA A 116 -0.62 -0.89 -13.11
C ALA A 116 -0.43 0.58 -12.66
N PRO A 117 0.18 1.45 -13.49
CA PRO A 117 0.63 2.78 -13.06
C PRO A 117 -0.52 3.74 -12.75
N GLY A 118 -1.75 3.50 -13.25
CA GLY A 118 -2.92 4.30 -12.92
C GLY A 118 -3.48 4.09 -11.53
N GLY A 119 -3.05 3.03 -10.82
CA GLY A 119 -3.57 2.69 -9.49
C GLY A 119 -2.73 3.24 -8.33
N ALA A 120 -3.38 3.50 -7.20
CA ALA A 120 -2.74 4.01 -5.98
C ALA A 120 -1.63 3.08 -5.46
N ASP A 121 -1.77 1.76 -5.64
CA ASP A 121 -0.76 0.77 -5.24
C ASP A 121 0.59 1.02 -5.92
N PHE A 122 0.59 1.18 -7.24
CA PHE A 122 1.84 1.41 -7.98
C PHE A 122 2.41 2.81 -7.70
N GLN A 123 1.56 3.82 -7.51
CA GLN A 123 1.97 5.16 -7.09
C GLN A 123 2.70 5.13 -5.74
N ALA A 124 2.20 4.34 -4.79
CA ALA A 124 2.88 4.17 -3.50
C ALA A 124 4.24 3.50 -3.65
N ILE A 125 4.35 2.48 -4.51
CA ILE A 125 5.64 1.82 -4.81
C ILE A 125 6.63 2.80 -5.44
N VAL A 126 6.20 3.60 -6.43
CA VAL A 126 7.05 4.63 -7.05
C VAL A 126 7.46 5.70 -6.03
N SER A 127 6.56 6.08 -5.10
CA SER A 127 6.88 7.01 -4.02
C SER A 127 7.96 6.47 -3.09
N ALA A 128 7.94 5.17 -2.79
CA ALA A 128 8.99 4.52 -2.00
C ALA A 128 10.33 4.50 -2.76
N VAL A 129 10.32 4.17 -4.05
CA VAL A 129 11.52 4.24 -4.90
C VAL A 129 12.08 5.66 -4.91
N LEU A 130 11.22 6.69 -5.06
CA LEU A 130 11.64 8.09 -5.02
C LEU A 130 12.27 8.48 -3.69
N SER A 131 11.67 8.05 -2.57
CA SER A 131 12.18 8.33 -1.23
C SER A 131 13.53 7.68 -0.96
N LEU A 132 13.76 6.46 -1.46
CA LEU A 132 14.96 5.66 -1.19
C LEU A 132 16.11 5.97 -2.17
N GLU A 133 15.80 6.18 -3.44
CA GLU A 133 16.78 6.25 -4.53
C GLU A 133 16.97 7.66 -5.08
N GLY A 134 16.05 8.57 -4.77
CA GLY A 134 16.05 9.94 -5.28
C GLY A 134 15.51 10.07 -6.71
N LYS A 135 15.38 11.34 -7.12
CA LYS A 135 14.67 11.72 -8.35
C LYS A 135 15.28 11.12 -9.61
N ASP A 136 16.57 11.23 -9.80
CA ASP A 136 17.25 10.87 -11.05
C ASP A 136 17.18 9.35 -11.32
N LYS A 137 17.41 8.54 -10.28
CA LYS A 137 17.29 7.08 -10.39
C LYS A 137 15.85 6.66 -10.64
N THR A 138 14.88 7.30 -9.96
CA THR A 138 13.47 7.02 -10.17
C THR A 138 13.05 7.36 -11.59
N GLN A 139 13.45 8.50 -12.14
CA GLN A 139 13.18 8.85 -13.54
C GLN A 139 13.78 7.85 -14.52
N SER A 140 15.01 7.42 -14.30
CA SER A 140 15.69 6.43 -15.14
C SER A 140 14.96 5.09 -15.08
N TRP A 141 14.53 4.66 -13.88
CA TRP A 141 13.77 3.43 -13.69
C TRP A 141 12.40 3.50 -14.38
N LEU A 142 11.66 4.60 -14.24
CA LEU A 142 10.36 4.79 -14.92
C LEU A 142 10.50 4.77 -16.44
N ALA A 143 11.56 5.40 -16.99
CA ALA A 143 11.85 5.36 -18.43
C ALA A 143 12.15 3.93 -18.92
N GLY A 144 12.88 3.15 -18.13
CA GLY A 144 13.11 1.73 -18.41
C GLY A 144 11.82 0.93 -18.36
N LEU A 145 10.97 1.15 -17.36
CA LEU A 145 9.66 0.51 -17.27
C LEU A 145 8.74 0.88 -18.45
N LYS A 146 8.76 2.13 -18.91
CA LYS A 146 8.02 2.54 -20.11
C LYS A 146 8.41 1.71 -21.33
N THR A 147 9.69 1.37 -21.45
CA THR A 147 10.21 0.55 -22.56
C THR A 147 9.89 -0.93 -22.39
N ASN A 148 9.92 -1.44 -21.13
CA ASN A 148 9.91 -2.86 -20.83
C ASN A 148 8.54 -3.38 -20.43
N ALA A 149 7.72 -2.59 -19.72
CA ALA A 149 6.53 -3.09 -19.06
C ALA A 149 5.30 -3.07 -19.98
N LYS A 150 4.38 -4.00 -19.72
CA LYS A 150 3.00 -3.94 -20.21
C LYS A 150 2.11 -3.31 -19.14
N VAL A 151 1.29 -2.35 -19.55
CA VAL A 151 0.37 -1.63 -18.65
C VAL A 151 -0.94 -2.39 -18.52
N TYR A 152 -1.40 -2.55 -17.28
CA TYR A 152 -2.67 -3.17 -16.91
C TYR A 152 -3.52 -2.21 -16.08
N GLN A 153 -4.83 -2.49 -15.98
CA GLN A 153 -5.77 -1.67 -15.20
C GLN A 153 -5.64 -1.84 -13.68
N GLY A 154 -4.99 -2.93 -13.21
CA GLY A 154 -4.81 -3.20 -11.79
C GLY A 154 -4.09 -4.52 -11.52
N ASN A 155 -3.76 -4.76 -10.27
CA ASN A 155 -2.98 -5.91 -9.82
C ASN A 155 -3.64 -7.26 -10.13
N THR A 156 -4.98 -7.35 -9.98
CA THR A 156 -5.72 -8.56 -10.35
C THR A 156 -5.59 -8.88 -11.84
N ALA A 157 -5.61 -7.87 -12.71
CA ALA A 157 -5.42 -8.07 -14.15
C ALA A 157 -4.01 -8.56 -14.48
N ILE A 158 -2.99 -8.05 -13.78
CA ILE A 158 -1.61 -8.53 -13.91
C ILE A 158 -1.53 -10.00 -13.50
N MET A 159 -2.06 -10.36 -12.33
CA MET A 159 -2.04 -11.73 -11.82
C MET A 159 -2.73 -12.71 -12.77
N LYS A 160 -3.91 -12.36 -13.29
CA LYS A 160 -4.63 -13.15 -14.32
C LYS A 160 -3.82 -13.34 -15.59
N ALA A 161 -3.14 -12.29 -16.07
CA ALA A 161 -2.32 -12.36 -17.27
C ALA A 161 -1.10 -13.28 -17.07
N ILE A 162 -0.46 -13.25 -15.89
CA ILE A 162 0.63 -14.19 -15.53
C ILE A 162 0.09 -15.62 -15.49
N ASN A 163 -1.02 -15.84 -14.78
CA ASN A 163 -1.64 -17.15 -14.64
C ASN A 163 -2.01 -17.78 -16.00
N ALA A 164 -2.48 -16.96 -16.93
CA ALA A 164 -2.79 -17.36 -18.30
C ALA A 164 -1.57 -17.50 -19.23
N GLY A 165 -0.36 -17.19 -18.76
CA GLY A 165 0.87 -17.22 -19.55
C GLY A 165 0.99 -16.11 -20.60
N GLN A 166 0.21 -15.04 -20.49
CA GLN A 166 0.22 -13.88 -21.40
C GLN A 166 1.39 -12.93 -21.13
N ILE A 167 1.90 -12.95 -19.90
CA ILE A 167 3.09 -12.23 -19.47
C ILE A 167 3.85 -13.10 -18.45
N ASP A 168 5.14 -12.86 -18.31
CA ASP A 168 5.99 -13.71 -17.47
C ASP A 168 5.91 -13.33 -15.99
N SER A 169 5.70 -12.05 -15.70
CA SER A 169 5.79 -11.50 -14.36
C SER A 169 5.06 -10.16 -14.20
N GLY A 170 5.03 -9.63 -12.99
CA GLY A 170 4.53 -8.29 -12.70
C GLY A 170 4.76 -7.86 -11.27
N VAL A 171 4.61 -6.57 -11.02
CA VAL A 171 4.69 -5.98 -9.68
C VAL A 171 3.27 -5.80 -9.14
N ILE A 172 2.99 -6.44 -8.01
CA ILE A 172 1.69 -6.38 -7.32
C ILE A 172 1.91 -6.31 -5.81
N TYR A 173 0.83 -6.16 -5.03
CA TYR A 173 0.88 -6.47 -3.60
C TYR A 173 0.52 -7.92 -3.33
N HIS A 174 1.13 -8.50 -2.30
CA HIS A 174 1.03 -9.92 -1.92
C HIS A 174 -0.40 -10.39 -1.68
N TYR A 175 -1.27 -9.51 -1.14
CA TYR A 175 -2.62 -9.91 -0.71
C TYR A 175 -3.52 -10.28 -1.89
N TYR A 176 -3.30 -9.74 -3.10
CA TYR A 176 -4.06 -10.16 -4.28
C TYR A 176 -3.91 -11.65 -4.56
N TRP A 177 -2.67 -12.12 -4.51
CA TRP A 177 -2.35 -13.54 -4.67
C TRP A 177 -2.85 -14.37 -3.49
N ALA A 178 -2.61 -13.91 -2.26
CA ALA A 178 -2.99 -14.62 -1.05
C ALA A 178 -4.51 -14.82 -0.94
N LYS A 179 -5.31 -13.79 -1.28
CA LYS A 179 -6.77 -13.88 -1.32
C LYS A 179 -7.26 -14.90 -2.34
N ASP A 180 -6.77 -14.83 -3.58
CA ASP A 180 -7.19 -15.76 -4.61
C ASP A 180 -6.83 -17.21 -4.22
N ARG A 181 -5.64 -17.44 -3.67
CA ARG A 181 -5.23 -18.75 -3.14
C ARG A 181 -6.13 -19.25 -2.02
N ALA A 182 -6.57 -18.39 -1.13
CA ALA A 182 -7.45 -18.74 -0.03
C ALA A 182 -8.90 -18.99 -0.48
N GLU A 183 -9.33 -18.38 -1.58
CA GLU A 183 -10.70 -18.51 -2.12
C GLU A 183 -10.82 -19.69 -3.11
N SER A 184 -10.10 -19.65 -4.20
CA SER A 184 -10.22 -20.65 -5.27
C SER A 184 -8.91 -21.05 -5.93
N GLY A 185 -7.91 -20.17 -5.90
CA GLY A 185 -6.65 -20.29 -6.63
C GLY A 185 -6.81 -20.25 -8.15
N ALA A 186 -7.98 -19.86 -8.66
CA ALA A 186 -8.27 -19.92 -10.08
C ALA A 186 -7.40 -18.94 -10.89
N ASP A 187 -7.14 -17.76 -10.33
CA ASP A 187 -6.39 -16.67 -10.97
C ASP A 187 -4.90 -16.67 -10.58
N SER A 188 -4.47 -17.55 -9.65
CA SER A 188 -3.10 -17.61 -9.15
C SER A 188 -2.44 -18.99 -9.26
N LYS A 189 -3.10 -19.97 -9.89
CA LYS A 189 -2.63 -21.36 -9.96
C LYS A 189 -1.19 -21.48 -10.47
N ASN A 190 -0.84 -20.70 -11.49
CA ASN A 190 0.47 -20.69 -12.14
C ASN A 190 1.30 -19.46 -11.74
N VAL A 191 1.01 -18.85 -10.60
CA VAL A 191 1.68 -17.63 -10.12
C VAL A 191 2.39 -17.92 -8.80
N GLU A 192 3.65 -17.57 -8.70
CA GLU A 192 4.43 -17.57 -7.48
C GLU A 192 4.86 -16.15 -7.12
N LEU A 193 5.22 -15.93 -5.85
CA LEU A 193 5.67 -14.65 -5.34
C LEU A 193 7.15 -14.69 -4.97
N HIS A 194 7.88 -13.69 -5.43
CA HIS A 194 9.21 -13.36 -4.93
C HIS A 194 9.13 -12.10 -4.08
N TYR A 195 9.67 -12.17 -2.86
CA TYR A 195 9.84 -11.04 -1.93
C TYR A 195 11.28 -10.58 -2.03
N PHE A 196 11.52 -9.35 -2.45
CA PHE A 196 12.88 -8.84 -2.70
C PHE A 196 13.79 -8.90 -1.46
N GLY A 197 13.35 -8.41 -0.30
CA GLY A 197 14.17 -8.41 0.92
C GLY A 197 15.32 -7.39 0.89
N HIS A 198 16.28 -7.54 1.84
CA HIS A 198 17.53 -6.78 1.90
C HIS A 198 17.40 -5.25 1.82
N ALA A 199 16.31 -4.69 2.33
CA ALA A 199 15.97 -3.28 2.24
C ALA A 199 15.91 -2.72 0.79
N ASP A 200 15.71 -3.59 -0.21
CA ASP A 200 15.46 -3.16 -1.59
C ASP A 200 14.17 -2.34 -1.67
N PRO A 201 14.08 -1.31 -2.54
CA PRO A 201 12.82 -0.58 -2.76
C PRO A 201 11.64 -1.50 -3.11
N GLY A 202 11.90 -2.64 -3.76
CA GLY A 202 10.90 -3.67 -4.06
C GLY A 202 10.43 -4.46 -2.84
N ALA A 203 11.10 -4.37 -1.69
CA ALA A 203 10.63 -4.91 -0.42
C ALA A 203 9.75 -3.90 0.36
N PHE A 204 9.34 -2.82 -0.27
CA PHE A 204 8.52 -1.78 0.33
C PHE A 204 7.24 -2.34 0.95
N LEU A 205 7.00 -1.94 2.20
CA LEU A 205 5.81 -2.25 2.95
C LEU A 205 4.89 -1.01 2.96
N SER A 206 3.87 -1.02 2.13
CA SER A 206 2.88 0.06 2.10
C SER A 206 2.01 0.01 3.34
N VAL A 207 1.79 1.17 3.94
CA VAL A 207 1.00 1.33 5.18
C VAL A 207 -0.33 1.98 4.86
N SER A 208 -1.41 1.37 5.34
CA SER A 208 -2.75 1.95 5.34
C SER A 208 -2.87 2.99 6.45
N GLY A 209 -3.39 4.16 6.14
CA GLY A 209 -3.53 5.27 7.07
C GLY A 209 -4.92 5.43 7.66
N ALA A 210 -4.98 5.97 8.88
CA ALA A 210 -6.21 6.43 9.54
C ALA A 210 -5.96 7.78 10.22
N GLY A 211 -6.71 8.80 9.84
CA GLY A 211 -6.61 10.15 10.40
C GLY A 211 -7.97 10.74 10.72
N VAL A 212 -8.07 11.51 11.81
CA VAL A 212 -9.26 12.24 12.19
C VAL A 212 -9.22 13.63 11.55
N LEU A 213 -10.28 14.04 10.86
CA LEU A 213 -10.34 15.36 10.25
C LEU A 213 -10.58 16.44 11.32
N ALA A 214 -9.83 17.53 11.21
CA ALA A 214 -9.97 18.68 12.12
C ALA A 214 -11.33 19.38 12.01
N SER A 215 -12.03 19.19 10.88
CA SER A 215 -13.40 19.67 10.64
C SER A 215 -14.48 18.82 11.29
N SER A 216 -14.13 17.63 11.80
CA SER A 216 -15.09 16.69 12.38
C SER A 216 -15.92 17.33 13.50
N LYS A 217 -17.24 17.15 13.40
CA LYS A 217 -18.19 17.52 14.48
C LYS A 217 -18.34 16.41 15.52
N HIS A 218 -17.74 15.24 15.28
CA HIS A 218 -17.82 14.05 16.13
C HIS A 218 -16.40 13.60 16.55
N GLY A 219 -15.50 14.54 16.82
CA GLY A 219 -14.08 14.30 17.08
C GLY A 219 -13.79 13.19 18.10
N ASP A 220 -14.53 13.16 19.22
CA ASP A 220 -14.36 12.11 20.25
C ASP A 220 -14.73 10.71 19.71
N ALA A 221 -15.80 10.60 18.93
CA ALA A 221 -16.22 9.35 18.32
C ALA A 221 -15.21 8.91 17.23
N ALA A 222 -14.71 9.85 16.44
CA ALA A 222 -13.68 9.64 15.43
C ALA A 222 -12.36 9.16 16.05
N GLN A 223 -11.89 9.78 17.15
CA GLN A 223 -10.70 9.34 17.89
C GLN A 223 -10.88 7.92 18.45
N LYS A 224 -12.06 7.60 19.00
CA LYS A 224 -12.38 6.24 19.46
C LYS A 224 -12.35 5.22 18.32
N PHE A 225 -12.81 5.61 17.14
CA PHE A 225 -12.78 4.72 15.97
C PHE A 225 -11.34 4.44 15.51
N VAL A 226 -10.52 5.47 15.36
CA VAL A 226 -9.10 5.31 15.00
C VAL A 226 -8.35 4.49 16.05
N ALA A 227 -8.60 4.76 17.34
CA ALA A 227 -8.02 3.97 18.43
C ALA A 227 -8.47 2.49 18.38
N TYR A 228 -9.70 2.21 17.99
CA TYR A 228 -10.18 0.83 17.84
C TYR A 228 -9.50 0.10 16.68
N LEU A 229 -9.29 0.75 15.54
CA LEU A 229 -8.60 0.16 14.40
C LEU A 229 -7.20 -0.35 14.74
N THR A 230 -6.50 0.38 15.60
CA THR A 230 -5.14 0.05 16.03
C THR A 230 -5.08 -0.74 17.34
N SER A 231 -6.22 -0.93 18.02
CA SER A 231 -6.30 -1.73 19.23
C SER A 231 -6.11 -3.23 18.95
N LYS A 232 -5.70 -3.97 19.99
CA LYS A 232 -5.58 -5.44 19.88
C LYS A 232 -6.85 -6.11 19.33
N PRO A 233 -8.08 -5.82 19.82
CA PRO A 233 -9.31 -6.39 19.26
C PRO A 233 -9.53 -6.05 17.80
N GLY A 234 -9.31 -4.79 17.38
CA GLY A 234 -9.45 -4.36 15.99
C GLY A 234 -8.45 -5.06 15.07
N GLN A 235 -7.20 -5.14 15.49
CA GLN A 235 -6.12 -5.77 14.75
C GLN A 235 -6.22 -7.29 14.68
N GLU A 236 -6.76 -7.95 15.71
CA GLU A 236 -7.08 -9.37 15.67
C GLU A 236 -8.18 -9.69 14.65
N ILE A 237 -9.15 -8.77 14.45
CA ILE A 237 -10.14 -8.91 13.37
C ILE A 237 -9.45 -8.87 12.02
N LEU A 238 -8.55 -7.89 11.79
CA LEU A 238 -7.78 -7.81 10.55
C LEU A 238 -6.92 -9.05 10.33
N ALA A 239 -6.16 -9.47 11.34
CA ALA A 239 -5.29 -10.65 11.26
C ALA A 239 -6.03 -11.96 10.93
N ARG A 240 -7.31 -12.08 11.33
CA ARG A 240 -8.14 -13.26 11.02
C ARG A 240 -9.03 -13.09 9.79
N SER A 241 -9.01 -11.89 9.18
CA SER A 241 -9.87 -11.58 8.05
C SER A 241 -9.36 -12.22 6.76
N LYS A 242 -10.26 -12.29 5.78
CA LYS A 242 -9.90 -12.68 4.40
C LYS A 242 -9.24 -11.56 3.60
N ALA A 243 -8.97 -10.40 4.22
CA ALA A 243 -8.19 -9.34 3.57
C ALA A 243 -6.75 -9.79 3.30
N LEU A 244 -6.20 -10.65 4.18
CA LEU A 244 -4.83 -11.16 4.08
C LEU A 244 -3.81 -10.04 3.97
N GLU A 245 -4.05 -8.98 4.74
CA GLU A 245 -3.13 -7.88 4.98
C GLU A 245 -2.46 -8.04 6.35
N TYR A 246 -1.36 -7.36 6.55
CA TYR A 246 -0.64 -7.41 7.81
C TYR A 246 -1.31 -6.54 8.87
N ALA A 247 -1.68 -7.15 10.00
CA ALA A 247 -1.94 -6.43 11.23
C ALA A 247 -0.61 -5.93 11.81
N ILE A 248 -0.54 -4.66 12.17
CA ILE A 248 0.72 -3.99 12.55
C ILE A 248 0.75 -3.49 13.99
N ALA A 249 -0.34 -3.62 14.75
CA ALA A 249 -0.32 -3.25 16.16
C ALA A 249 0.55 -4.19 16.99
N SER A 250 1.17 -3.61 18.03
CA SER A 250 2.04 -4.35 18.95
C SER A 250 1.28 -5.47 19.66
N GLY A 251 1.88 -6.64 19.77
CA GLY A 251 1.33 -7.78 20.53
C GLY A 251 0.16 -8.51 19.85
N VAL A 252 -0.06 -8.29 18.56
CA VAL A 252 -1.03 -9.05 17.75
C VAL A 252 -0.29 -10.15 16.97
N ALA A 253 -0.80 -11.37 17.03
CA ALA A 253 -0.25 -12.48 16.27
C ALA A 253 -0.51 -12.25 14.76
N PRO A 254 0.50 -12.43 13.89
CA PRO A 254 0.31 -12.30 12.44
C PRO A 254 -0.61 -13.42 11.91
N ASN A 255 -1.21 -13.19 10.74
CA ASN A 255 -1.90 -14.25 10.01
C ASN A 255 -0.90 -15.32 9.58
N ALA A 256 -1.14 -16.58 9.97
CA ALA A 256 -0.23 -17.69 9.68
C ALA A 256 -0.10 -18.02 8.17
N ALA A 257 -1.02 -17.53 7.33
CA ALA A 257 -0.95 -17.69 5.88
C ALA A 257 0.01 -16.69 5.20
N LEU A 258 0.52 -15.69 5.95
CA LEU A 258 1.41 -14.65 5.43
C LEU A 258 2.85 -14.88 5.87
N LYS A 259 3.80 -14.50 5.01
CA LYS A 259 5.21 -14.45 5.39
C LYS A 259 5.37 -13.45 6.55
N PRO A 260 6.07 -13.80 7.64
CA PRO A 260 6.25 -12.89 8.78
C PRO A 260 6.87 -11.55 8.36
N ILE A 261 6.36 -10.42 8.89
CA ILE A 261 6.85 -9.08 8.56
C ILE A 261 8.37 -8.96 8.76
N ALA A 262 8.91 -9.54 9.83
CA ALA A 262 10.34 -9.50 10.12
C ALA A 262 11.21 -10.17 9.03
N GLU A 263 10.64 -11.11 8.28
CA GLU A 263 11.32 -11.80 7.18
C GLU A 263 11.22 -11.06 5.84
N LEU A 264 10.40 -10.01 5.75
CA LEU A 264 10.27 -9.20 4.54
C LEU A 264 11.50 -8.31 4.32
N GLN A 265 12.21 -7.96 5.40
CA GLN A 265 13.39 -7.08 5.35
C GLN A 265 13.10 -5.77 4.61
N ALA A 266 11.94 -5.19 4.89
CA ALA A 266 11.49 -3.95 4.25
C ALA A 266 12.45 -2.79 4.53
N PRO A 267 12.65 -1.86 3.56
CA PRO A 267 13.42 -0.66 3.76
C PRO A 267 12.71 0.26 4.77
N PRO A 268 13.47 1.05 5.56
CA PRO A 268 12.87 2.06 6.43
C PRO A 268 12.36 3.24 5.58
N VAL A 269 11.06 3.32 5.41
CA VAL A 269 10.38 4.43 4.73
C VAL A 269 9.44 5.09 5.73
N ASP A 270 9.56 6.41 5.92
CA ASP A 270 8.55 7.16 6.66
C ASP A 270 7.25 7.17 5.85
N PRO A 271 6.17 6.57 6.34
CA PRO A 271 4.91 6.56 5.60
C PRO A 271 4.32 7.96 5.40
N GLY A 272 4.78 8.97 6.16
CA GLY A 272 4.47 10.38 6.01
C GLY A 272 5.39 11.17 5.07
N SER A 273 6.18 10.50 4.24
CA SER A 273 7.08 11.13 3.26
C SER A 273 6.77 10.73 1.81
N LEU A 274 5.64 10.06 1.56
CA LEU A 274 5.30 9.53 0.25
C LEU A 274 4.54 10.57 -0.58
N ASN A 275 5.21 11.19 -1.54
CA ASN A 275 4.70 12.32 -2.31
C ASN A 275 3.94 11.88 -3.58
N GLY A 276 2.65 11.61 -3.43
CA GLY A 276 1.77 11.22 -4.54
C GLY A 276 1.76 12.19 -5.73
N PRO A 277 1.54 13.51 -5.55
CA PRO A 277 1.54 14.48 -6.64
C PRO A 277 2.85 14.50 -7.47
N THR A 278 4.01 14.47 -6.80
CA THR A 278 5.31 14.41 -7.48
C THR A 278 5.44 13.14 -8.31
N VAL A 279 5.04 12.00 -7.76
CA VAL A 279 5.11 10.70 -8.42
C VAL A 279 4.19 10.64 -9.64
N VAL A 280 2.98 11.16 -9.53
CA VAL A 280 2.04 11.26 -10.66
C VAL A 280 2.68 12.08 -11.80
N SER A 281 3.24 13.26 -11.49
CA SER A 281 3.96 14.07 -12.48
C SER A 281 5.12 13.31 -13.13
N MET A 282 5.95 12.62 -12.35
CA MET A 282 7.07 11.82 -12.89
C MET A 282 6.61 10.69 -13.80
N MET A 283 5.49 10.02 -13.47
CA MET A 283 4.92 8.96 -14.32
C MET A 283 4.30 9.51 -15.61
N GLN A 284 3.70 10.71 -15.55
CA GLN A 284 3.22 11.43 -16.74
C GLN A 284 4.40 11.82 -17.65
N ASP A 285 5.46 12.40 -17.09
CA ASP A 285 6.67 12.78 -17.83
C ASP A 285 7.34 11.54 -18.49
N ALA A 286 7.27 10.38 -17.83
CA ALA A 286 7.73 9.12 -18.38
C ALA A 286 6.75 8.51 -19.41
N GLY A 287 5.53 9.04 -19.53
CA GLY A 287 4.48 8.54 -20.43
C GLY A 287 3.88 7.19 -20.00
N LEU A 288 3.86 6.91 -18.69
CA LEU A 288 3.25 5.69 -18.13
C LEU A 288 1.76 5.87 -17.83
N ILE A 289 1.34 7.09 -17.56
CA ILE A 289 -0.06 7.50 -17.35
C ILE A 289 -0.38 8.75 -18.15
#